data_ee1e27c89620d629891be457c652f092
#
_entry.id   ee1e27c89620d629891be457c652f092
#
_cell.length_a   1.000
_cell.length_b   1.000
_cell.length_c   1.000
_cell.angle_alpha   90.00
_cell.angle_beta   90.00
_cell.angle_gamma   90.00
#
_symmetry.space_group_name_H-M   'P 1'
#
loop_
_entity.id
_entity.type
_entity.pdbx_description
1 polymer ?
#
loop_
_entity_poly.entity_id
_entity_poly.type
_entity_poly.pdbx_seq_one_letter_code
_entity_poly.pdbx_strand_id
1 'polypeptide(L)'
;MVAMTTTLMSSLGSRVVLPESGVLLNNGVMWFDPRPGQANSIGPGRRPLTNMCPIILKENGKPIMAAGASGGRRIMASVFQMMTYLADFGMDIDTAAHYPRIDVSSADDITADRRLSPEIIAALEMEGPTDVVEHGVMPINFACPNVITIAPDGTRRGVSDAPSPWSAAMAQE
;
A
#
# COMPACT_ATOMS: atom_id res chain seq x y z
N MET A 1 -15.83 11.01 0.96
CA MET A 1 -14.56 10.36 0.53
C MET A 1 -14.59 8.93 1.01
N VAL A 2 -14.12 7.99 0.22
CA VAL A 2 -14.05 6.56 0.55
C VAL A 2 -12.66 6.05 0.19
N ALA A 3 -12.04 5.28 1.09
CA ALA A 3 -10.86 4.47 0.81
C ALA A 3 -11.23 3.00 1.03
N MET A 4 -11.07 2.18 0.01
CA MET A 4 -11.45 0.78 0.06
C MET A 4 -10.36 -0.09 -0.55
N THR A 5 -9.98 -1.14 0.17
CA THR A 5 -9.09 -2.17 -0.35
C THR A 5 -9.84 -3.49 -0.43
N THR A 6 -9.90 -4.06 -1.61
CA THR A 6 -10.45 -5.41 -1.85
C THR A 6 -9.36 -6.30 -2.41
N THR A 7 -9.36 -7.57 -2.03
CA THR A 7 -8.39 -8.54 -2.52
C THR A 7 -8.97 -9.94 -2.57
N LEU A 8 -8.55 -10.69 -3.56
CA LEU A 8 -8.79 -12.13 -3.64
C LEU A 8 -7.73 -12.94 -2.89
N MET A 9 -6.56 -12.38 -2.65
CA MET A 9 -5.44 -12.99 -1.90
C MET A 9 -4.77 -14.18 -2.60
N SER A 10 -5.09 -14.49 -3.80
CA SER A 10 -4.44 -15.46 -4.69
C SER A 10 -5.17 -15.45 -6.03
N SER A 11 -4.63 -16.11 -7.02
CA SER A 11 -5.33 -16.28 -8.30
C SER A 11 -6.69 -16.95 -8.06
N LEU A 12 -7.77 -16.24 -8.40
CA LEU A 12 -9.16 -16.67 -8.19
C LEU A 12 -9.56 -16.86 -6.70
N GLY A 13 -8.87 -16.22 -5.77
CA GLY A 13 -9.23 -16.24 -4.35
C GLY A 13 -9.37 -17.64 -3.78
N SER A 14 -10.48 -17.91 -3.08
CA SER A 14 -10.83 -19.23 -2.57
C SER A 14 -11.39 -20.18 -3.65
N ARG A 15 -11.61 -19.70 -4.86
CA ARG A 15 -12.31 -20.39 -5.96
C ARG A 15 -13.78 -20.71 -5.65
N VAL A 16 -14.36 -20.06 -4.66
CA VAL A 16 -15.75 -20.17 -4.29
C VAL A 16 -16.49 -18.92 -4.74
N VAL A 17 -17.52 -19.09 -5.54
CA VAL A 17 -18.42 -18.03 -5.98
C VAL A 17 -19.75 -18.16 -5.23
N LEU A 18 -20.24 -17.07 -4.68
CA LEU A 18 -21.56 -17.04 -4.09
C LEU A 18 -22.64 -17.09 -5.18
N PRO A 19 -23.50 -18.12 -5.21
CA PRO A 19 -24.44 -18.31 -6.33
C PRO A 19 -25.40 -17.13 -6.55
N GLU A 20 -25.84 -16.52 -5.46
CA GLU A 20 -26.87 -15.46 -5.48
C GLU A 20 -26.32 -14.10 -5.94
N SER A 21 -25.05 -13.79 -5.63
CA SER A 21 -24.46 -12.48 -5.92
C SER A 21 -23.40 -12.51 -7.01
N GLY A 22 -22.90 -13.68 -7.39
CA GLY A 22 -21.75 -13.83 -8.28
C GLY A 22 -20.42 -13.39 -7.68
N VAL A 23 -20.38 -13.07 -6.38
CA VAL A 23 -19.15 -12.59 -5.72
C VAL A 23 -18.18 -13.74 -5.53
N LEU A 24 -16.97 -13.58 -6.06
CA LEU A 24 -15.86 -14.49 -5.82
C LEU A 24 -15.26 -14.18 -4.44
N LEU A 25 -15.23 -15.19 -3.56
CA LEU A 25 -14.70 -15.05 -2.22
C LEU A 25 -13.18 -15.04 -2.22
N ASN A 26 -12.61 -14.23 -1.31
CA ASN A 26 -11.17 -14.16 -1.13
C ASN A 26 -10.60 -15.40 -0.41
N ASN A 27 -9.30 -15.55 -0.43
CA ASN A 27 -8.55 -16.58 0.28
C ASN A 27 -7.78 -16.00 1.49
N GLY A 28 -8.41 -15.10 2.24
CA GLY A 28 -7.81 -14.43 3.40
C GLY A 28 -7.37 -15.38 4.52
N VAL A 29 -7.83 -16.63 4.50
CA VAL A 29 -7.38 -17.68 5.41
C VAL A 29 -5.86 -17.94 5.33
N MET A 30 -5.24 -17.65 4.18
CA MET A 30 -3.77 -17.75 4.00
C MET A 30 -2.96 -16.80 4.90
N TRP A 31 -3.59 -15.79 5.48
CA TRP A 31 -2.91 -14.88 6.41
C TRP A 31 -2.75 -15.46 7.82
N PHE A 32 -3.46 -16.52 8.17
CA PHE A 32 -3.23 -17.19 9.43
C PHE A 32 -1.90 -17.94 9.47
N ASP A 33 -1.31 -18.05 10.67
CA ASP A 33 -0.23 -18.97 10.93
C ASP A 33 -0.81 -20.40 11.10
N PRO A 34 -0.40 -21.37 10.27
CA PRO A 34 -0.89 -22.74 10.39
C PRO A 34 -0.37 -23.46 11.64
N ARG A 35 0.67 -22.94 12.28
CA ARG A 35 1.23 -23.55 13.50
C ARG A 35 0.33 -23.27 14.70
N PRO A 36 -0.01 -24.28 15.52
CA PRO A 36 -0.76 -24.08 16.75
C PRO A 36 -0.02 -23.20 17.76
N GLY A 37 -0.77 -22.46 18.58
CA GLY A 37 -0.21 -21.70 19.70
C GLY A 37 0.46 -20.38 19.36
N GLN A 38 0.48 -19.97 18.09
CA GLN A 38 0.98 -18.65 17.70
C GLN A 38 -0.10 -17.57 17.87
N ALA A 39 0.31 -16.30 17.95
CA ALA A 39 -0.62 -15.18 18.11
C ALA A 39 -1.67 -15.11 16.98
N ASN A 40 -1.26 -15.47 15.76
CA ASN A 40 -2.10 -15.47 14.56
C ASN A 40 -2.49 -16.88 14.11
N SER A 41 -2.50 -17.88 15.01
CA SER A 41 -2.92 -19.25 14.67
C SER A 41 -4.37 -19.28 14.23
N ILE A 42 -4.66 -20.15 13.25
CA ILE A 42 -6.02 -20.42 12.81
C ILE A 42 -6.88 -20.95 13.96
N GLY A 43 -8.12 -20.51 14.05
CA GLY A 43 -9.06 -20.98 15.08
C GLY A 43 -10.47 -20.45 14.86
N PRO A 44 -11.48 -21.07 15.50
CA PRO A 44 -12.87 -20.66 15.39
C PRO A 44 -13.07 -19.21 15.83
N GLY A 45 -13.83 -18.43 15.03
CA GLY A 45 -14.17 -17.04 15.34
C GLY A 45 -13.00 -16.04 15.26
N ARG A 46 -11.80 -16.47 14.87
CA ARG A 46 -10.63 -15.60 14.74
C ARG A 46 -10.59 -14.91 13.37
N ARG A 47 -9.98 -13.74 13.35
CA ARG A 47 -9.63 -13.00 12.13
C ARG A 47 -8.12 -13.06 11.95
N PRO A 48 -7.62 -13.30 10.72
CA PRO A 48 -6.19 -13.25 10.46
C PRO A 48 -5.66 -11.82 10.57
N LEU A 49 -4.37 -11.66 10.78
CA LEU A 49 -3.68 -10.42 10.50
C LEU A 49 -3.89 -10.04 9.03
N THR A 50 -3.94 -8.76 8.75
CA THR A 50 -4.09 -8.25 7.38
C THR A 50 -3.09 -7.15 7.11
N ASN A 51 -2.67 -7.04 5.86
CA ASN A 51 -1.81 -5.98 5.36
C ASN A 51 -2.59 -4.83 4.72
N MET A 52 -3.90 -4.94 4.60
CA MET A 52 -4.73 -3.91 3.97
C MET A 52 -4.76 -2.66 4.84
N CYS A 53 -4.42 -1.52 4.24
CA CYS A 53 -4.29 -0.24 4.92
C CYS A 53 -4.94 0.90 4.12
N PRO A 54 -6.28 0.88 3.92
CA PRO A 54 -6.96 2.04 3.37
C PRO A 54 -7.03 3.14 4.43
N ILE A 55 -6.69 4.38 4.05
CA ILE A 55 -6.67 5.52 4.97
C ILE A 55 -7.47 6.70 4.43
N ILE A 56 -7.97 7.51 5.36
CA ILE A 56 -8.51 8.85 5.10
C ILE A 56 -7.82 9.81 6.06
N LEU A 57 -7.10 10.79 5.51
CA LEU A 57 -6.52 11.88 6.31
C LEU A 57 -7.53 13.03 6.41
N LYS A 58 -7.63 13.59 7.60
CA LYS A 58 -8.48 14.76 7.87
C LYS A 58 -7.65 15.89 8.46
N GLU A 59 -7.94 17.10 8.02
CA GLU A 59 -7.44 18.32 8.61
C GLU A 59 -8.63 19.14 9.10
N ASN A 60 -8.61 19.56 10.35
CA ASN A 60 -9.72 20.32 10.99
C ASN A 60 -11.09 19.64 10.79
N GLY A 61 -11.14 18.30 10.87
CA GLY A 61 -12.35 17.49 10.71
C GLY A 61 -12.80 17.24 9.26
N LYS A 62 -12.18 17.90 8.27
CA LYS A 62 -12.50 17.72 6.84
C LYS A 62 -11.56 16.72 6.20
N PRO A 63 -12.05 15.79 5.37
CA PRO A 63 -11.18 14.87 4.65
C PRO A 63 -10.40 15.62 3.56
N ILE A 64 -9.07 15.47 3.57
CA ILE A 64 -8.15 16.08 2.61
C ILE A 64 -7.46 15.05 1.72
N MET A 65 -7.40 13.78 2.16
CA MET A 65 -6.77 12.71 1.39
C MET A 65 -7.45 11.38 1.66
N ALA A 66 -7.52 10.55 0.63
CA ALA A 66 -7.79 9.13 0.75
C ALA A 66 -6.70 8.36 0.01
N ALA A 67 -6.19 7.30 0.61
CA ALA A 67 -5.15 6.48 0.02
C ALA A 67 -5.37 4.99 0.29
N GLY A 68 -4.82 4.18 -0.57
CA GLY A 68 -4.72 2.74 -0.44
C GLY A 68 -3.65 2.23 -1.39
N ALA A 69 -3.34 0.95 -1.31
CA ALA A 69 -2.34 0.35 -2.18
C ALA A 69 -2.63 -1.13 -2.44
N SER A 70 -2.03 -1.66 -3.50
CA SER A 70 -1.87 -3.09 -3.72
C SER A 70 -0.39 -3.47 -3.63
N GLY A 71 -0.06 -4.67 -3.13
CA GLY A 71 1.35 -5.09 -3.01
C GLY A 71 1.69 -5.92 -1.77
N GLY A 72 0.73 -6.64 -1.23
CA GLY A 72 0.96 -7.55 -0.13
C GLY A 72 1.42 -6.84 1.15
N ARG A 73 2.45 -7.35 1.81
CA ARG A 73 2.95 -6.80 3.08
C ARG A 73 3.51 -5.37 2.95
N ARG A 74 3.93 -4.97 1.75
CA ARG A 74 4.51 -3.66 1.42
C ARG A 74 3.49 -2.51 1.40
N ILE A 75 2.19 -2.83 1.46
CA ILE A 75 1.10 -1.85 1.39
C ILE A 75 1.24 -0.78 2.48
N MET A 76 1.42 -1.19 3.73
CA MET A 76 1.45 -0.26 4.85
C MET A 76 2.63 0.72 4.74
N ALA A 77 3.83 0.24 4.41
CA ALA A 77 5.01 1.08 4.21
C ALA A 77 4.79 2.11 3.10
N SER A 78 4.24 1.68 1.96
CA SER A 78 3.99 2.60 0.83
C SER A 78 2.91 3.64 1.14
N VAL A 79 1.80 3.24 1.77
CA VAL A 79 0.73 4.18 2.16
C VAL A 79 1.23 5.17 3.19
N PHE A 80 2.03 4.73 4.17
CA PHE A 80 2.61 5.59 5.19
C PHE A 80 3.55 6.63 4.56
N GLN A 81 4.46 6.21 3.68
CA GLN A 81 5.36 7.14 2.98
C GLN A 81 4.60 8.16 2.13
N MET A 82 3.57 7.71 1.37
CA MET A 82 2.73 8.64 0.62
C MET A 82 2.06 9.68 1.52
N MET A 83 1.55 9.25 2.67
CA MET A 83 0.97 10.18 3.65
C MET A 83 1.99 11.19 4.15
N THR A 84 3.20 10.72 4.51
CA THR A 84 4.30 11.56 4.99
C THR A 84 4.77 12.55 3.91
N TYR A 85 4.93 12.10 2.67
CA TYR A 85 5.33 12.98 1.57
C TYR A 85 4.35 14.13 1.35
N LEU A 86 3.06 13.84 1.42
CA LEU A 86 2.01 14.83 1.19
C LEU A 86 1.77 15.71 2.42
N ALA A 87 1.67 15.12 3.63
CA ALA A 87 1.25 15.84 4.83
C ALA A 87 2.41 16.52 5.56
N ASP A 88 3.57 15.86 5.67
CA ASP A 88 4.68 16.34 6.47
C ASP A 88 5.71 17.10 5.60
N PHE A 89 5.99 16.61 4.39
CA PHE A 89 6.92 17.26 3.48
C PHE A 89 6.27 18.23 2.49
N GLY A 90 4.94 18.27 2.41
CA GLY A 90 4.20 19.19 1.55
C GLY A 90 4.45 18.97 0.06
N MET A 91 4.82 17.75 -0.35
CA MET A 91 5.01 17.43 -1.77
C MET A 91 3.69 17.53 -2.52
N ASP A 92 3.74 17.91 -3.79
CA ASP A 92 2.58 17.73 -4.66
C ASP A 92 2.34 16.24 -4.94
N ILE A 93 1.11 15.91 -5.31
CA ILE A 93 0.66 14.51 -5.43
C ILE A 93 1.43 13.74 -6.52
N ASP A 94 1.79 14.38 -7.62
CA ASP A 94 2.52 13.74 -8.72
C ASP A 94 3.97 13.49 -8.30
N THR A 95 4.63 14.47 -7.68
CA THR A 95 5.97 14.31 -7.11
C THR A 95 5.99 13.17 -6.09
N ALA A 96 5.04 13.13 -5.16
CA ALA A 96 4.96 12.10 -4.13
C ALA A 96 4.79 10.69 -4.73
N ALA A 97 3.97 10.54 -5.78
CA ALA A 97 3.75 9.25 -6.43
C ALA A 97 5.00 8.72 -7.15
N HIS A 98 5.85 9.62 -7.66
CA HIS A 98 7.08 9.27 -8.36
C HIS A 98 8.30 9.20 -7.45
N TYR A 99 8.18 9.70 -6.22
CA TYR A 99 9.30 9.76 -5.28
C TYR A 99 9.80 8.35 -4.93
N PRO A 100 11.13 8.16 -4.80
CA PRO A 100 11.68 6.88 -4.42
C PRO A 100 11.24 6.48 -3.01
N ARG A 101 11.11 5.18 -2.79
CA ARG A 101 10.56 4.61 -1.55
C ARG A 101 11.51 3.61 -0.92
N ILE A 102 11.25 3.31 0.35
CA ILE A 102 11.84 2.20 1.08
C ILE A 102 10.75 1.20 1.47
N ASP A 103 11.12 -0.05 1.68
CA ASP A 103 10.25 -1.05 2.27
C ASP A 103 11.00 -1.80 3.37
N VAL A 104 10.34 -1.95 4.52
CA VAL A 104 10.85 -2.65 5.71
C VAL A 104 9.89 -3.76 6.14
N SER A 105 9.09 -4.26 5.23
CA SER A 105 8.09 -5.30 5.51
C SER A 105 8.68 -6.72 5.52
N SER A 106 9.89 -6.92 5.04
CA SER A 106 10.69 -8.13 5.30
C SER A 106 11.29 -8.09 6.69
N ALA A 107 11.59 -9.26 7.26
CA ALA A 107 11.98 -9.35 8.67
C ALA A 107 13.38 -8.79 8.96
N ASP A 108 14.30 -8.83 8.01
CA ASP A 108 15.71 -8.65 8.26
C ASP A 108 16.40 -7.61 7.36
N ASP A 109 15.76 -7.20 6.26
CA ASP A 109 16.39 -6.36 5.25
C ASP A 109 15.56 -5.10 4.93
N ILE A 110 16.26 -4.00 4.67
CA ILE A 110 15.70 -2.77 4.15
C ILE A 110 15.77 -2.84 2.62
N THR A 111 14.65 -2.74 1.93
CA THR A 111 14.62 -2.56 0.47
C THR A 111 14.60 -1.08 0.15
N ALA A 112 15.57 -0.57 -0.59
CA ALA A 112 15.71 0.84 -0.96
C ALA A 112 15.62 1.03 -2.47
N ASP A 113 14.83 2.02 -2.91
CA ASP A 113 14.81 2.41 -4.32
C ASP A 113 16.14 3.05 -4.72
N ARG A 114 16.77 2.58 -5.80
CA ARG A 114 18.06 3.09 -6.27
C ARG A 114 18.08 4.57 -6.63
N ARG A 115 16.93 5.21 -6.80
CA ARG A 115 16.80 6.64 -7.06
C ARG A 115 16.94 7.51 -5.80
N LEU A 116 17.00 6.90 -4.60
CA LEU A 116 17.35 7.60 -3.36
C LEU A 116 18.76 8.17 -3.46
N SER A 117 19.00 9.28 -2.79
CA SER A 117 20.35 9.87 -2.80
C SER A 117 21.36 8.95 -2.10
N PRO A 118 22.66 9.01 -2.50
CA PRO A 118 23.69 8.20 -1.85
C PRO A 118 23.76 8.38 -0.33
N GLU A 119 23.47 9.60 0.15
CA GLU A 119 23.47 9.92 1.58
C GLU A 119 22.35 9.17 2.32
N ILE A 120 21.15 9.08 1.70
CA ILE A 120 20.03 8.33 2.27
C ILE A 120 20.35 6.83 2.27
N ILE A 121 20.88 6.32 1.16
CA ILE A 121 21.28 4.90 1.08
C ILE A 121 22.32 4.57 2.16
N ALA A 122 23.36 5.40 2.31
CA ALA A 122 24.38 5.21 3.33
C ALA A 122 23.80 5.26 4.76
N ALA A 123 22.83 6.13 5.01
CA ALA A 123 22.15 6.17 6.30
C ALA A 123 21.31 4.91 6.57
N LEU A 124 20.64 4.36 5.56
CA LEU A 124 19.90 3.10 5.68
C LEU A 124 20.83 1.92 5.95
N GLU A 125 21.99 1.86 5.29
CA GLU A 125 23.01 0.81 5.51
C GLU A 125 23.58 0.83 6.94
N MET A 126 23.55 1.97 7.62
CA MET A 126 23.92 2.07 9.04
C MET A 126 22.85 1.49 9.97
N GLU A 127 21.58 1.48 9.55
CA GLU A 127 20.47 0.92 10.33
C GLU A 127 20.33 -0.59 10.17
N GLY A 128 20.76 -1.14 9.01
CA GLY A 128 20.68 -2.58 8.76
C GLY A 128 21.06 -2.99 7.33
N PRO A 129 21.03 -4.30 7.05
CA PRO A 129 21.24 -4.81 5.70
C PRO A 129 20.28 -4.12 4.71
N THR A 130 20.81 -3.55 3.63
CA THR A 130 20.04 -2.76 2.67
C THR A 130 20.22 -3.26 1.25
N ASP A 131 19.11 -3.69 0.66
CA ASP A 131 19.03 -4.08 -0.75
C ASP A 131 18.61 -2.89 -1.60
N VAL A 132 19.52 -2.41 -2.45
CA VAL A 132 19.23 -1.31 -3.39
C VAL A 132 18.69 -1.89 -4.69
N VAL A 133 17.43 -1.60 -5.00
CA VAL A 133 16.68 -2.21 -6.09
C VAL A 133 16.09 -1.17 -7.05
N GLU A 134 15.74 -1.61 -8.25
CA GLU A 134 14.93 -0.81 -9.16
C GLU A 134 13.43 -0.92 -8.83
N HIS A 135 12.73 0.22 -8.90
CA HIS A 135 11.28 0.24 -8.89
C HIS A 135 10.77 -0.05 -10.31
N GLY A 136 10.49 -1.30 -10.56
CA GLY A 136 10.04 -1.78 -11.88
C GLY A 136 8.52 -1.76 -12.07
N VAL A 137 8.09 -2.18 -13.25
CA VAL A 137 6.67 -2.22 -13.67
C VAL A 137 5.82 -3.19 -12.83
N MET A 138 6.42 -4.20 -12.23
CA MET A 138 5.71 -5.14 -11.35
C MET A 138 5.91 -4.74 -9.89
N PRO A 139 4.88 -4.87 -9.02
CA PRO A 139 4.98 -4.52 -7.59
C PRO A 139 5.76 -5.59 -6.81
N ILE A 140 6.98 -5.91 -7.25
CA ILE A 140 7.82 -6.93 -6.63
C ILE A 140 8.52 -6.37 -5.42
N ASN A 141 9.08 -5.15 -5.53
CA ASN A 141 9.88 -4.54 -4.48
C ASN A 141 9.09 -3.53 -3.64
N PHE A 142 8.13 -2.84 -4.24
CA PHE A 142 7.29 -1.84 -3.57
C PHE A 142 5.82 -2.09 -3.89
N ALA A 143 4.92 -1.63 -3.00
CA ALA A 143 3.49 -1.63 -3.29
C ALA A 143 3.13 -0.49 -4.24
N CYS A 144 1.95 -0.60 -4.87
CA CYS A 144 1.40 0.38 -5.79
C CYS A 144 0.34 1.22 -5.08
N PRO A 145 0.67 2.39 -4.53
CA PRO A 145 -0.29 3.28 -3.92
C PRO A 145 -1.19 3.96 -4.94
N ASN A 146 -2.42 4.23 -4.52
CA ASN A 146 -3.38 5.08 -5.20
C ASN A 146 -3.84 6.13 -4.20
N VAL A 147 -3.83 7.39 -4.59
CA VAL A 147 -4.11 8.51 -3.70
C VAL A 147 -5.03 9.51 -4.38
N ILE A 148 -5.96 10.06 -3.61
CA ILE A 148 -6.77 11.22 -4.01
C ILE A 148 -6.59 12.30 -2.94
N THR A 149 -6.35 13.52 -3.36
CA THR A 149 -6.31 14.71 -2.50
C THR A 149 -7.44 15.68 -2.83
N ILE A 150 -7.85 16.46 -1.82
CA ILE A 150 -8.79 17.58 -1.98
C ILE A 150 -8.11 18.85 -1.49
N ALA A 151 -7.90 19.80 -2.38
CA ALA A 151 -7.35 21.10 -2.03
C ALA A 151 -8.39 21.97 -1.28
N PRO A 152 -7.96 23.05 -0.61
CA PRO A 152 -8.87 23.95 0.11
C PRO A 152 -9.97 24.58 -0.77
N ASP A 153 -9.71 24.77 -2.04
CA ASP A 153 -10.67 25.27 -3.06
C ASP A 153 -11.65 24.20 -3.55
N GLY A 154 -11.52 22.95 -3.06
CA GLY A 154 -12.34 21.82 -3.47
C GLY A 154 -11.80 21.05 -4.69
N THR A 155 -10.72 21.49 -5.29
CA THR A 155 -10.06 20.79 -6.40
C THR A 155 -9.62 19.40 -5.96
N ARG A 156 -10.00 18.39 -6.76
CA ARG A 156 -9.63 17.00 -6.53
C ARG A 156 -8.55 16.58 -7.50
N ARG A 157 -7.51 15.98 -6.97
CA ARG A 157 -6.43 15.38 -7.76
C ARG A 157 -6.28 13.92 -7.37
N GLY A 158 -6.09 13.05 -8.37
CA GLY A 158 -5.86 11.63 -8.15
C GLY A 158 -4.58 11.20 -8.85
N VAL A 159 -3.83 10.33 -8.22
CA VAL A 159 -2.65 9.71 -8.79
C VAL A 159 -2.63 8.22 -8.45
N SER A 160 -2.12 7.43 -9.37
CA SER A 160 -1.75 6.04 -9.14
C SER A 160 -0.25 5.88 -9.25
N ASP A 161 0.27 4.79 -8.68
CA ASP A 161 1.68 4.45 -8.77
C ASP A 161 2.16 4.43 -10.22
N ALA A 162 3.18 5.23 -10.52
CA ALA A 162 3.63 5.47 -11.89
C ALA A 162 4.08 4.19 -12.64
N PRO A 163 4.83 3.26 -12.02
CA PRO A 163 5.21 2.03 -12.68
C PRO A 163 4.09 1.02 -12.86
N SER A 164 2.91 1.22 -12.23
CA SER A 164 1.82 0.25 -12.28
C SER A 164 0.96 0.38 -13.54
N PRO A 165 1.00 -0.55 -14.48
CA PRO A 165 0.17 -0.48 -15.69
C PRO A 165 -1.31 -0.84 -15.44
N TRP A 166 -1.65 -1.29 -14.23
CA TRP A 166 -3.00 -1.68 -13.83
C TRP A 166 -3.71 -0.65 -12.97
N SER A 167 -3.04 0.46 -12.68
CA SER A 167 -3.58 1.53 -11.85
C SER A 167 -3.97 2.73 -12.71
N ALA A 168 -5.04 3.41 -12.31
CA ALA A 168 -5.45 4.66 -12.94
C ALA A 168 -6.12 5.59 -11.94
N ALA A 169 -5.97 6.89 -12.17
CA ALA A 169 -6.77 7.92 -11.54
C ALA A 169 -7.69 8.54 -12.60
N MET A 170 -8.98 8.62 -12.31
CA MET A 170 -9.96 9.17 -13.23
C MET A 170 -10.81 10.22 -12.52
N ALA A 171 -11.07 11.33 -13.21
CA ALA A 171 -12.04 12.33 -12.78
C ALA A 171 -13.41 11.99 -13.40
N GLN A 172 -14.48 12.22 -12.63
CA GLN A 172 -15.83 12.24 -13.16
C GLN A 172 -16.11 13.63 -13.69
N GLU A 173 -16.55 13.73 -14.93
CA GLU A 173 -17.06 14.96 -15.55
C GLU A 173 -18.40 15.41 -14.92
#